data_65cd04eb61b9a8efd67989ce9d1a61ab
#
_entry.id   65cd04eb61b9a8efd67989ce9d1a61ab
#
_cell.length_a   1.000
_cell.length_b   1.000
_cell.length_c   1.000
_cell.angle_alpha   90.00
_cell.angle_beta   90.00
_cell.angle_gamma   90.00
#
_symmetry.space_group_name_H-M   'P 1'
#
loop_
_entity.id
_entity.type
_entity.pdbx_description
1 polymer ?
#
loop_
_entity_poly.entity_id
_entity_poly.type
_entity_poly.pdbx_seq_one_letter_code
_entity_poly.pdbx_strand_id
1 'polypeptide(L)'
;MKKAMEELESNCKVKDGFEIKEPFAKAGWTFFNLVLSAEMVSVIENSGMMENAAGLRISEQLKNFLGHFLESKGSNVRITKIDS
;
A
#
# COMPACT_ATOMS: atom_id res chain seq x y z
N MET A 1 1.82 4.80 -10.24
CA MET A 1 1.74 3.90 -9.07
C MET A 1 3.07 3.71 -8.37
N LYS A 2 4.08 3.28 -9.08
CA LYS A 2 5.40 3.03 -8.48
C LYS A 2 5.99 4.26 -7.80
N LYS A 3 5.86 5.42 -8.40
CA LYS A 3 6.31 6.69 -7.81
C LYS A 3 5.60 7.00 -6.49
N ALA A 4 4.30 6.72 -6.41
CA ALA A 4 3.54 6.95 -5.18
C ALA A 4 4.03 6.04 -4.06
N MET A 5 4.31 4.78 -4.36
CA MET A 5 4.87 3.85 -3.38
C MET A 5 6.28 4.24 -2.97
N GLU A 6 7.09 4.70 -3.91
CA GLU A 6 8.45 5.20 -3.61
C GLU A 6 8.39 6.43 -2.70
N GLU A 7 7.44 7.32 -2.94
CA GLU A 7 7.23 8.48 -2.09
C GLU A 7 6.85 8.07 -0.67
N LEU A 8 5.94 7.10 -0.54
CA LEU A 8 5.56 6.57 0.77
C LEU A 8 6.74 5.93 1.47
N GLU A 9 7.52 5.13 0.74
CA GLU A 9 8.73 4.50 1.24
C GLU A 9 9.73 5.53 1.75
N SER A 10 9.92 6.61 1.00
CA SER A 10 10.78 7.72 1.39
C SER A 10 10.27 8.42 2.65
N ASN A 11 8.97 8.64 2.75
CA ASN A 11 8.36 9.25 3.94
C ASN A 11 8.52 8.37 5.18
N CYS A 12 8.51 7.07 5.00
CA CYS A 12 8.74 6.11 6.07
C CYS A 12 10.22 5.87 6.36
N LYS A 13 11.11 6.37 5.52
CA LYS A 13 12.57 6.19 5.61
C LYS A 13 12.99 4.71 5.62
N VAL A 14 12.30 3.92 4.82
CA VAL A 14 12.54 2.49 4.67
C VAL A 14 13.02 2.20 3.26
N LYS A 15 14.05 1.37 3.10
CA LYS A 15 14.50 0.89 1.79
C LYS A 15 13.88 -0.47 1.52
N ASP A 16 13.53 -0.71 0.25
CA ASP A 16 12.95 -1.97 -0.19
C ASP A 16 11.74 -2.38 0.65
N GLY A 17 10.93 -1.38 1.01
CA GLY A 17 9.78 -1.59 1.89
C GLY A 17 8.58 -2.23 1.22
N PHE A 18 8.56 -2.33 -0.10
CA PHE A 18 7.43 -2.91 -0.81
C PHE A 18 7.87 -3.69 -2.04
N GLU A 19 7.01 -4.61 -2.47
CA GLU A 19 7.16 -5.34 -3.72
C GLU A 19 5.78 -5.53 -4.35
N ILE A 20 5.69 -5.28 -5.65
CA ILE A 20 4.45 -5.47 -6.41
C ILE A 20 4.56 -6.79 -7.14
N LYS A 21 3.61 -7.70 -6.89
CA LYS A 21 3.59 -9.03 -7.49
C LYS A 21 2.34 -9.25 -8.32
N GLU A 22 2.50 -10.01 -9.39
CA GLU A 22 1.41 -10.46 -10.27
C GLU A 22 0.48 -9.32 -10.73
N PRO A 23 1.04 -8.19 -11.24
CA PRO A 23 0.19 -7.12 -11.72
C PRO A 23 -0.56 -7.55 -12.99
N PHE A 24 -1.84 -7.22 -13.05
CA PHE A 24 -2.62 -7.42 -14.27
C PHE A 24 -3.63 -6.29 -14.46
N ALA A 25 -3.92 -5.97 -15.70
CA ALA A 25 -4.85 -4.92 -16.05
C ALA A 25 -6.18 -5.53 -16.54
N LYS A 26 -7.29 -4.97 -16.07
CA LYS A 26 -8.63 -5.38 -16.49
C LYS A 26 -9.59 -4.19 -16.34
N ALA A 27 -10.38 -3.94 -17.37
CA ALA A 27 -11.41 -2.90 -17.37
C ALA A 27 -10.89 -1.51 -16.97
N GLY A 28 -9.65 -1.16 -17.37
CA GLY A 28 -9.06 0.13 -17.07
C GLY A 28 -8.41 0.25 -15.70
N TRP A 29 -8.42 -0.83 -14.92
CA TRP A 29 -7.80 -0.89 -13.60
C TRP A 29 -6.63 -1.85 -13.60
N THR A 30 -5.64 -1.57 -12.77
CA THR A 30 -4.52 -2.46 -12.55
C THR A 30 -4.68 -3.11 -11.18
N PHE A 31 -4.72 -4.44 -11.16
CA PHE A 31 -4.81 -5.22 -9.92
C PHE A 31 -3.44 -5.82 -9.63
N PHE A 32 -3.08 -5.88 -8.38
CA PHE A 32 -1.78 -6.45 -7.99
C PHE A 32 -1.80 -6.93 -6.54
N ASN A 33 -0.86 -7.82 -6.25
CA ASN A 33 -0.56 -8.23 -4.88
C ASN A 33 0.57 -7.36 -4.37
N LEU A 34 0.46 -6.89 -3.14
CA LEU A 34 1.48 -6.04 -2.54
C LEU A 34 2.12 -6.77 -1.37
N VAL A 35 3.44 -6.78 -1.35
CA VAL A 35 4.22 -7.31 -0.23
C VAL A 35 4.89 -6.13 0.46
N LEU A 36 4.71 -6.02 1.76
CA LEU A 36 5.35 -4.98 2.56
C LEU A 36 6.35 -5.62 3.50
N SER A 37 7.48 -4.95 3.71
CA SER A 37 8.44 -5.39 4.72
C SER A 37 7.87 -5.18 6.12
N ALA A 38 8.29 -6.00 7.07
CA ALA A 38 7.88 -5.85 8.47
C ALA A 38 8.26 -4.46 9.00
N GLU A 39 9.40 -3.94 8.58
CA GLU A 39 9.86 -2.61 8.97
C GLU A 39 8.90 -1.52 8.49
N MET A 40 8.49 -1.59 7.22
CA MET A 40 7.56 -0.62 6.66
C MET A 40 6.19 -0.68 7.34
N VAL A 41 5.69 -1.87 7.61
CA VAL A 41 4.45 -2.07 8.35
C VAL A 41 4.54 -1.43 9.73
N SER A 42 5.63 -1.67 10.44
CA SER A 42 5.86 -1.09 11.77
C SER A 42 5.87 0.43 11.73
N VAL A 43 6.56 1.02 10.76
CA VAL A 43 6.62 2.47 10.63
C VAL A 43 5.25 3.06 10.34
N ILE A 44 4.48 2.44 9.45
CA ILE A 44 3.12 2.89 9.13
C ILE A 44 2.23 2.81 10.36
N GLU A 45 2.28 1.71 11.11
CA GLU A 45 1.49 1.56 12.33
C GLU A 45 1.86 2.61 13.37
N ASN A 46 3.15 2.82 13.60
CA ASN A 46 3.63 3.73 14.63
C ASN A 46 3.46 5.20 14.27
N SER A 47 3.33 5.51 12.99
CA SER A 47 3.14 6.88 12.52
C SER A 47 1.70 7.40 12.69
N GLY A 48 0.76 6.50 12.94
CA GLY A 48 -0.66 6.85 13.00
C GLY A 48 -1.31 7.10 11.64
N MET A 49 -0.63 6.81 10.54
CA MET A 49 -1.19 7.00 9.19
C MET A 49 -2.46 6.19 8.95
N MET A 50 -2.58 5.05 9.61
CA MET A 50 -3.74 4.17 9.46
C MET A 50 -4.84 4.41 10.50
N GLU A 51 -4.70 5.40 11.34
CA GLU A 51 -5.62 5.63 12.47
C GLU A 51 -7.07 5.73 12.03
N ASN A 52 -7.32 6.34 10.88
CA ASN A 52 -8.67 6.50 10.33
C ASN A 52 -9.02 5.48 9.24
N ALA A 53 -8.15 4.52 8.99
CA ALA A 53 -8.42 3.51 7.98
C ALA A 53 -9.45 2.51 8.50
N ALA A 54 -10.43 2.18 7.65
CA ALA A 54 -11.47 1.21 8.00
C ALA A 54 -10.91 -0.22 7.95
N GLY A 55 -11.35 -1.06 8.87
CA GLY A 55 -10.98 -2.48 8.91
C GLY A 55 -10.80 -2.97 10.32
N LEU A 56 -11.11 -4.26 10.56
CA LEU A 56 -10.95 -4.91 11.85
C LEU A 56 -9.56 -5.50 12.03
N ARG A 57 -8.88 -5.78 10.91
CA ARG A 57 -7.54 -6.37 10.92
C ARG A 57 -6.55 -5.40 10.32
N ILE A 58 -5.29 -5.54 10.73
CA ILE A 58 -4.24 -4.67 10.24
C ILE A 58 -4.05 -4.78 8.72
N SER A 59 -4.20 -5.97 8.16
CA SER A 59 -4.12 -6.18 6.71
C SER A 59 -5.23 -5.44 5.96
N GLU A 60 -6.43 -5.38 6.52
CA GLU A 60 -7.53 -4.62 5.94
C GLU A 60 -7.28 -3.12 6.03
N GLN A 61 -6.79 -2.66 7.17
CA GLN A 61 -6.45 -1.26 7.37
C GLN A 61 -5.35 -0.81 6.42
N LEU A 62 -4.31 -1.62 6.26
CA LEU A 62 -3.23 -1.37 5.30
C LEU A 62 -3.75 -1.29 3.88
N LYS A 63 -4.59 -2.25 3.49
CA LYS A 63 -5.17 -2.30 2.15
C LYS A 63 -5.99 -1.04 1.87
N ASN A 64 -6.84 -0.64 2.80
CA ASN A 64 -7.69 0.54 2.66
C ASN A 64 -6.87 1.82 2.64
N PHE A 65 -5.90 1.95 3.54
CA PHE A 65 -5.01 3.10 3.58
C PHE A 65 -4.22 3.25 2.28
N LEU A 66 -3.58 2.19 1.82
CA LEU A 66 -2.77 2.23 0.61
C LEU A 66 -3.62 2.42 -0.64
N GLY A 67 -4.81 1.81 -0.68
CA GLY A 67 -5.75 2.03 -1.76
C GLY A 67 -6.14 3.50 -1.90
N HIS A 68 -6.49 4.13 -0.81
CA HIS A 68 -6.80 5.57 -0.79
C HIS A 68 -5.59 6.42 -1.13
N PHE A 69 -4.42 6.06 -0.62
CA PHE A 69 -3.19 6.78 -0.90
C PHE A 69 -2.88 6.76 -2.40
N LEU A 70 -2.93 5.60 -3.03
CA LEU A 70 -2.65 5.46 -4.45
C LEU A 70 -3.71 6.16 -5.30
N GLU A 71 -4.96 6.07 -4.90
CA GLU A 71 -6.07 6.74 -5.59
C GLU A 71 -5.90 8.27 -5.52
N SER A 72 -5.47 8.79 -4.38
CA SER A 72 -5.22 10.23 -4.21
C SER A 72 -4.07 10.73 -5.10
N LYS A 73 -3.19 9.83 -5.53
CA LYS A 73 -2.08 10.13 -6.45
C LYS A 73 -2.48 9.96 -7.91
N GLY A 74 -3.76 9.71 -8.19
CA GLY A 74 -4.27 9.58 -9.54
C GLY A 74 -4.05 8.22 -10.19
N SER A 75 -3.76 7.20 -9.40
CA SER A 75 -3.53 5.84 -9.90
C SER A 75 -4.81 5.03 -9.92
N ASN A 76 -5.11 4.39 -11.06
CA ASN A 76 -6.25 3.49 -11.19
C ASN A 76 -5.80 2.07 -10.84
N VAL A 77 -5.58 1.83 -9.55
CA VAL A 77 -5.05 0.56 -9.09
C VAL A 77 -5.88 0.02 -7.93
N ARG A 78 -5.92 -1.31 -7.81
CA ARG A 78 -6.53 -2.00 -6.68
C ARG A 78 -5.59 -3.07 -6.16
N ILE A 79 -5.44 -3.08 -4.85
CA ILE A 79 -4.64 -4.09 -4.17
C ILE A 79 -5.54 -5.29 -3.92
N THR A 80 -5.19 -6.44 -4.51
CA THR A 80 -5.95 -7.68 -4.31
C THR A 80 -5.60 -8.36 -3.01
N LYS A 81 -4.32 -8.25 -2.60
CA LYS A 81 -3.85 -8.89 -1.38
C LYS A 81 -2.62 -8.14 -0.85
N ILE A 82 -2.51 -8.06 0.46
CA ILE A 82 -1.30 -7.55 1.12
C ILE A 82 -0.68 -8.66 1.94
N ASP A 83 0.59 -8.91 1.70
CA ASP A 83 1.42 -9.82 2.49
C ASP A 83 2.48 -8.99 3.23
N SER A 84 2.80 -9.43 4.41
CA SER A 84 3.82 -8.76 5.22
C SER A 84 4.74 -9.76 5.91
#